data_fddfb878ea37f135445f7fe8d0af0f30
#
_entry.id   fddfb878ea37f135445f7fe8d0af0f30
#
_cell.length_a   1.000
_cell.length_b   1.000
_cell.length_c   1.000
_cell.angle_alpha   90.00
_cell.angle_beta   90.00
_cell.angle_gamma   90.00
#
_symmetry.space_group_name_H-M   'P 1'
#
loop_
_entity.id
_entity.type
_entity.pdbx_description
1 polymer ?
#
loop_
_entity_poly.entity_id
_entity_poly.type
_entity_poly.pdbx_seq_one_letter_code
_entity_poly.pdbx_strand_id
1 'polypeptide(L)'
;FYAALLGWEVVFSDGDWACLGAPGAAQGAYPGITFQQNPAYLPPVWPEEPAAQQQMAHLDFAVDDLEGAVEYALHCGATEAAEQFSDGWRVMFDPAGHPFCLCAMKPVIESEHFALL
;
A
#
# COMPACT_ATOMS: atom_id res chain seq x y z
N PHE A 1 1.31 9.96 -2.99
CA PHE A 1 0.34 8.90 -3.27
C PHE A 1 -0.19 8.26 -2.00
N TYR A 2 0.68 7.66 -1.17
CA TYR A 2 0.20 6.94 0.01
C TYR A 2 -0.46 7.84 1.06
N ALA A 3 -0.03 9.08 1.18
CA ALA A 3 -0.72 10.04 2.05
C ALA A 3 -2.18 10.21 1.62
N ALA A 4 -2.42 10.36 0.32
CA ALA A 4 -3.77 10.49 -0.22
C ALA A 4 -4.56 9.19 -0.07
N LEU A 5 -3.94 8.06 -0.43
CA LEU A 5 -4.60 6.76 -0.37
C LEU A 5 -5.06 6.42 1.05
N LEU A 6 -4.19 6.68 2.04
CA LEU A 6 -4.46 6.32 3.42
C LEU A 6 -5.21 7.41 4.20
N GLY A 7 -5.32 8.60 3.66
CA GLY A 7 -5.82 9.74 4.41
C GLY A 7 -4.85 10.18 5.51
N TRP A 8 -3.57 9.93 5.31
CA TRP A 8 -2.53 10.28 6.28
C TRP A 8 -1.85 11.59 5.89
N GLU A 9 -1.08 12.14 6.80
CA GLU A 9 -0.40 13.40 6.60
C GLU A 9 1.08 13.21 6.38
N VAL A 10 1.68 14.05 5.52
CA VAL A 10 3.13 14.12 5.42
C VAL A 10 3.60 14.98 6.59
N VAL A 11 4.22 14.33 7.57
CA VAL A 11 4.66 15.02 8.80
C VAL A 11 6.10 15.51 8.72
N PHE A 12 6.86 15.03 7.75
CA PHE A 12 8.22 15.50 7.47
C PHE A 12 8.57 15.15 6.03
N SER A 13 9.25 16.04 5.35
CA SER A 13 9.75 15.78 4.00
C SER A 13 10.98 16.63 3.72
N ASP A 14 12.01 16.01 3.17
CA ASP A 14 13.13 16.74 2.57
C ASP A 14 13.38 16.10 1.19
N GLY A 15 14.48 16.34 0.56
CA GLY A 15 14.75 15.80 -0.77
C GLY A 15 14.90 14.28 -0.83
N ASP A 16 15.23 13.65 0.30
CA ASP A 16 15.55 12.23 0.33
C ASP A 16 14.55 11.39 1.11
N TRP A 17 13.77 11.97 1.98
CA TRP A 17 12.88 11.25 2.89
C TRP A 17 11.52 11.91 2.95
N ALA A 18 10.49 11.09 3.07
CA ALA A 18 9.14 11.56 3.37
C ALA A 18 8.53 10.65 4.43
N CYS A 19 8.05 11.24 5.52
CA CYS A 19 7.45 10.51 6.62
C CYS A 19 5.96 10.81 6.68
N LEU A 20 5.17 9.76 6.73
CA LEU A 20 3.72 9.85 6.86
C LEU A 20 3.30 9.44 8.25
N GLY A 21 2.29 10.09 8.78
CA GLY A 21 1.65 9.72 10.03
C GLY A 21 0.15 9.84 9.93
N ALA A 22 -0.57 9.21 10.86
CA ALA A 22 -2.01 9.30 10.93
C ALA A 22 -2.42 10.77 11.19
N PRO A 23 -3.66 11.15 10.85
CA PRO A 23 -4.11 12.52 11.06
C PRO A 23 -3.86 12.99 12.51
N GLY A 24 -3.22 14.15 12.63
CA GLY A 24 -2.87 14.72 13.93
C GLY A 24 -1.61 14.14 14.59
N ALA A 25 -0.93 13.18 13.94
CA ALA A 25 0.28 12.60 14.50
C ALA A 25 1.46 13.56 14.35
N ALA A 26 2.35 13.57 15.33
CA ALA A 26 3.62 14.29 15.22
C ALA A 26 4.64 13.42 14.50
N GLN A 27 5.71 14.04 13.98
CA GLN A 27 6.83 13.30 13.42
C GLN A 27 7.37 12.34 14.48
N GLY A 28 7.59 11.10 14.08
CA GLY A 28 8.05 10.06 14.99
C GLY A 28 6.94 9.37 15.77
N ALA A 29 5.69 9.83 15.64
CA ALA A 29 4.56 9.15 16.26
C ALA A 29 4.33 7.80 15.60
N TYR A 30 3.81 6.87 16.36
CA TYR A 30 3.69 5.49 15.95
C TYR A 30 2.22 5.12 15.79
N PRO A 31 1.84 4.40 14.73
CA PRO A 31 2.68 3.98 13.62
C PRO A 31 2.87 5.08 12.56
N GLY A 32 3.96 4.94 11.80
CA GLY A 32 4.23 5.83 10.68
C GLY A 32 4.84 5.05 9.53
N ILE A 33 4.93 5.67 8.36
CA ILE A 33 5.59 5.09 7.20
C ILE A 33 6.57 6.11 6.67
N THR A 34 7.80 5.69 6.46
CA THR A 34 8.84 6.56 5.92
C THR A 34 9.28 6.03 4.57
N PHE A 35 9.35 6.91 3.59
CA PHE A 35 9.82 6.59 2.25
C PHE A 35 11.20 7.22 2.06
N GLN A 36 12.13 6.42 1.56
CA GLN A 36 13.48 6.88 1.29
C GLN A 36 13.72 6.91 -0.21
N GLN A 37 14.25 8.00 -0.71
CA GLN A 37 14.63 8.11 -2.10
C GLN A 37 15.77 7.13 -2.39
N ASN A 38 15.65 6.37 -3.44
CA ASN A 38 16.70 5.46 -3.88
C ASN A 38 16.96 5.67 -5.38
N PRO A 39 18.05 6.33 -5.74
CA PRO A 39 18.35 6.57 -7.16
C PRO A 39 18.55 5.31 -7.97
N ALA A 40 18.85 4.19 -7.30
CA ALA A 40 19.04 2.89 -7.97
C ALA A 40 17.78 2.05 -8.00
N TYR A 41 16.63 2.62 -7.66
CA TYR A 41 15.38 1.87 -7.63
C TYR A 41 15.02 1.32 -9.01
N LEU A 42 14.69 0.03 -9.04
CA LEU A 42 14.14 -0.62 -10.21
C LEU A 42 12.76 -1.15 -9.84
N PRO A 43 11.72 -0.82 -10.60
CA PRO A 43 10.39 -1.34 -10.30
C PRO A 43 10.37 -2.86 -10.33
N PRO A 44 9.70 -3.51 -9.38
CA PRO A 44 9.57 -4.96 -9.43
C PRO A 44 8.71 -5.40 -10.62
N VAL A 45 9.01 -6.59 -11.12
CA VAL A 45 8.22 -7.18 -12.17
C VAL A 45 7.11 -8.01 -11.54
N TRP A 46 5.87 -7.75 -11.91
CA TRP A 46 4.71 -8.46 -11.39
C TRP A 46 3.76 -8.84 -12.53
N PRO A 47 3.31 -10.10 -12.65
CA PRO A 47 3.70 -11.23 -11.80
C PRO A 47 5.19 -11.55 -11.91
N GLU A 48 5.73 -12.21 -10.87
CA GLU A 48 7.16 -12.46 -10.81
C GLU A 48 7.67 -13.30 -11.97
N GLU A 49 8.86 -12.97 -12.42
CA GLU A 49 9.56 -13.73 -13.45
C GLU A 49 10.97 -14.06 -12.97
N PRO A 50 11.52 -15.23 -13.35
CA PRO A 50 12.88 -15.58 -12.99
C PRO A 50 13.88 -14.54 -13.46
N ALA A 51 14.85 -14.22 -12.63
CA ALA A 51 15.92 -13.27 -12.91
C ALA A 51 15.48 -11.82 -13.12
N ALA A 52 14.20 -11.51 -12.90
CA ALA A 52 13.72 -10.13 -12.92
C ALA A 52 13.70 -9.56 -11.50
N GLN A 53 13.58 -8.24 -11.40
CA GLN A 53 13.52 -7.58 -10.09
C GLN A 53 12.31 -8.07 -9.30
N GLN A 54 12.56 -8.57 -8.10
CA GLN A 54 11.49 -9.01 -7.22
C GLN A 54 10.97 -7.85 -6.40
N GLN A 55 9.70 -7.94 -5.97
CA GLN A 55 9.24 -7.04 -4.92
C GLN A 55 9.90 -7.47 -3.60
N MET A 56 10.38 -6.52 -2.84
CA MET A 56 11.07 -6.78 -1.60
C MET A 56 10.18 -6.59 -0.39
N ALA A 57 9.02 -6.02 -0.58
CA ALA A 57 7.99 -5.83 0.43
C ALA A 57 6.64 -5.80 -0.27
N HIS A 58 5.59 -6.10 0.44
CA HIS A 58 4.24 -6.06 -0.09
C HIS A 58 3.30 -5.48 0.96
N LEU A 59 2.49 -4.50 0.55
CA LEU A 59 1.53 -3.88 1.45
C LEU A 59 0.13 -4.37 1.11
N ASP A 60 -0.60 -4.79 2.12
CA ASP A 60 -2.01 -5.13 1.97
C ASP A 60 -2.81 -4.14 2.80
N PHE A 61 -3.80 -3.51 2.18
CA PHE A 61 -4.69 -2.59 2.89
C PHE A 61 -6.08 -3.20 2.97
N ALA A 62 -6.58 -3.33 4.18
CA ALA A 62 -7.93 -3.82 4.41
C ALA A 62 -8.93 -2.73 4.10
N VAL A 63 -9.96 -3.05 3.34
CA VAL A 63 -10.97 -2.09 2.93
C VAL A 63 -12.37 -2.68 3.10
N ASP A 64 -13.35 -1.82 3.35
CA ASP A 64 -14.72 -2.26 3.53
C ASP A 64 -15.42 -2.49 2.19
N ASP A 65 -15.14 -1.66 1.21
CA ASP A 65 -15.74 -1.70 -0.10
C ASP A 65 -14.62 -1.81 -1.13
N LEU A 66 -14.40 -3.01 -1.65
CA LEU A 66 -13.27 -3.26 -2.54
C LEU A 66 -13.36 -2.44 -3.84
N GLU A 67 -14.52 -2.44 -4.49
CA GLU A 67 -14.66 -1.72 -5.76
C GLU A 67 -14.53 -0.21 -5.57
N GLY A 68 -15.08 0.32 -4.49
CA GLY A 68 -14.94 1.73 -4.17
C GLY A 68 -13.50 2.09 -3.83
N ALA A 69 -12.78 1.20 -3.14
CA ALA A 69 -11.36 1.42 -2.83
C ALA A 69 -10.49 1.39 -4.09
N VAL A 70 -10.80 0.49 -5.04
CA VAL A 70 -10.10 0.44 -6.33
C VAL A 70 -10.29 1.75 -7.08
N GLU A 71 -11.52 2.24 -7.18
CA GLU A 71 -11.78 3.51 -7.86
C GLU A 71 -11.03 4.66 -7.20
N TYR A 72 -11.02 4.68 -5.88
CA TYR A 72 -10.31 5.72 -5.14
C TYR A 72 -8.80 5.64 -5.37
N ALA A 73 -8.24 4.43 -5.34
CA ALA A 73 -6.81 4.24 -5.59
C ALA A 73 -6.41 4.71 -6.99
N LEU A 74 -7.25 4.41 -7.99
CA LEU A 74 -7.01 4.89 -9.36
C LEU A 74 -7.04 6.42 -9.41
N HIS A 75 -7.98 7.03 -8.70
CA HIS A 75 -8.05 8.48 -8.60
C HIS A 75 -6.79 9.08 -7.95
N CYS A 76 -6.20 8.37 -6.99
CA CYS A 76 -4.97 8.79 -6.33
C CYS A 76 -3.72 8.60 -7.19
N GLY A 77 -3.81 7.85 -8.29
CA GLY A 77 -2.67 7.64 -9.19
C GLY A 77 -2.19 6.21 -9.32
N ALA A 78 -2.85 5.24 -8.68
CA ALA A 78 -2.53 3.84 -8.86
C ALA A 78 -2.97 3.33 -10.23
N THR A 79 -2.43 2.20 -10.64
CA THR A 79 -2.94 1.44 -11.79
C THR A 79 -3.31 0.04 -11.30
N GLU A 80 -4.24 -0.58 -12.02
CA GLU A 80 -4.69 -1.92 -11.66
C GLU A 80 -3.87 -2.94 -12.45
N ALA A 81 -3.43 -4.01 -11.80
CA ALA A 81 -2.71 -5.06 -12.49
C ALA A 81 -3.63 -5.80 -13.46
N ALA A 82 -3.09 -6.18 -14.62
CA ALA A 82 -3.87 -6.89 -15.62
C ALA A 82 -4.27 -8.29 -15.14
N GLU A 83 -3.40 -8.95 -14.34
CA GLU A 83 -3.71 -10.26 -13.83
C GLU A 83 -4.19 -10.16 -12.40
N GLN A 84 -5.34 -10.75 -12.13
CA GLN A 84 -5.94 -10.80 -10.80
C GLN A 84 -6.21 -12.25 -10.42
N PHE A 85 -6.07 -12.56 -9.13
CA PHE A 85 -6.08 -13.95 -8.70
C PHE A 85 -7.24 -14.29 -7.76
N SER A 86 -8.03 -13.34 -7.36
CA SER A 86 -9.12 -13.55 -6.41
C SER A 86 -10.16 -12.43 -6.52
N ASP A 87 -11.39 -12.75 -6.13
CA ASP A 87 -12.42 -11.72 -5.99
C ASP A 87 -12.33 -11.00 -4.65
N GLY A 88 -11.55 -11.52 -3.73
CA GLY A 88 -11.41 -10.97 -2.38
C GLY A 88 -10.32 -9.92 -2.23
N TRP A 89 -9.43 -9.80 -3.19
CA TRP A 89 -8.41 -8.75 -3.18
C TRP A 89 -8.11 -8.30 -4.60
N ARG A 90 -7.53 -7.13 -4.72
CA ARG A 90 -7.13 -6.56 -6.01
C ARG A 90 -5.69 -6.13 -5.96
N VAL A 91 -4.90 -6.63 -6.91
CA VAL A 91 -3.49 -6.21 -7.05
C VAL A 91 -3.46 -4.90 -7.81
N MET A 92 -2.77 -3.92 -7.25
CA MET A 92 -2.62 -2.60 -7.80
C MET A 92 -1.13 -2.27 -7.88
N PHE A 93 -0.77 -1.27 -8.68
CA PHE A 93 0.59 -0.72 -8.66
C PHE A 93 0.53 0.72 -8.21
N ASP A 94 1.45 1.11 -7.35
CA ASP A 94 1.59 2.50 -6.99
C ASP A 94 2.29 3.29 -8.12
N PRO A 95 2.38 4.62 -8.05
CA PRO A 95 2.99 5.39 -9.13
C PRO A 95 4.45 5.04 -9.42
N ALA A 96 5.17 4.46 -8.46
CA ALA A 96 6.53 4.01 -8.65
C ALA A 96 6.60 2.60 -9.27
N GLY A 97 5.45 1.96 -9.49
CA GLY A 97 5.39 0.61 -10.06
C GLY A 97 5.48 -0.51 -9.03
N HIS A 98 5.37 -0.19 -7.75
CA HIS A 98 5.43 -1.20 -6.70
C HIS A 98 4.06 -1.83 -6.48
N PRO A 99 3.95 -3.17 -6.46
CA PRO A 99 2.67 -3.82 -6.22
C PRO A 99 2.18 -3.65 -4.78
N PHE A 100 0.88 -3.47 -4.62
CA PHE A 100 0.21 -3.55 -3.33
C PHE A 100 -1.18 -4.15 -3.54
N CYS A 101 -1.83 -4.59 -2.48
CA CYS A 101 -3.17 -5.12 -2.57
C CYS A 101 -4.17 -4.33 -1.75
N LEU A 102 -5.37 -4.22 -2.30
CA LEU A 102 -6.56 -3.83 -1.55
C LEU A 102 -7.33 -5.11 -1.25
N CYS A 103 -7.63 -5.34 0.02
CA CYS A 103 -8.21 -6.61 0.46
C CYS A 103 -9.57 -6.37 1.10
N ALA A 104 -10.60 -7.03 0.58
CA ALA A 104 -11.91 -6.96 1.20
C ALA A 104 -11.85 -7.70 2.53
N MET A 105 -12.09 -6.95 3.61
CA MET A 105 -12.06 -7.58 4.88
C MET A 105 -13.44 -7.84 5.31
N LYS A 106 -13.74 -9.05 5.55
CA LYS A 106 -14.96 -9.35 6.25
C LYS A 106 -14.71 -9.01 7.68
N PRO A 107 -15.69 -8.42 8.22
CA PRO A 107 -15.56 -8.05 9.57
C PRO A 107 -15.55 -9.32 10.36
N VAL A 108 -14.65 -9.74 10.81
CA VAL A 108 -14.52 -10.89 11.40
C VAL A 108 -14.26 -10.99 12.45
N ILE A 109 -14.52 -11.00 12.96
CA ILE A 109 -13.95 -11.27 13.72
C ILE A 109 -14.25 -11.96 14.75
N GLU A 110 -14.00 -12.98 14.68
CA GLU A 110 -13.97 -13.96 15.63
C GLU A 110 -12.88 -13.60 16.54
N SER A 111 -13.20 -13.30 17.71
CA SER A 111 -12.23 -12.77 18.66
C SER A 111 -11.07 -13.72 18.91
N GLU A 112 -11.28 -15.04 18.79
CA GLU A 112 -10.18 -15.93 19.03
C GLU A 112 -9.10 -15.84 17.96
N HIS A 113 -9.40 -15.35 16.79
CA HIS A 113 -8.39 -15.12 15.78
C HIS A 113 -7.46 -13.99 16.19
N PHE A 114 -8.00 -12.97 16.84
CA PHE A 114 -7.16 -11.89 17.28
C PHE A 114 -6.37 -12.26 18.53
N ALA A 115 -6.88 -13.14 19.33
CA ALA A 115 -6.14 -13.58 20.50
C ALA A 115 -4.84 -14.28 20.13
N LEU A 116 -4.72 -14.76 18.89
CA LEU A 116 -3.51 -15.44 18.45
C LEU A 116 -2.48 -14.47 17.86
N LEU A 117 -2.87 -13.25 17.65
CA LEU A 117 -1.98 -12.26 17.11
C LEU A 117 -1.21 -11.55 18.22
#